data_b0a11b30f523c7022ef72f3e83aa1829
#
_entry.id   b0a11b30f523c7022ef72f3e83aa1829
#
_cell.length_a   1.000
_cell.length_b   1.000
_cell.length_c   1.000
_cell.angle_alpha   90.00
_cell.angle_beta   90.00
_cell.angle_gamma   90.00
#
_symmetry.space_group_name_H-M   'P 1'
#
loop_
_entity.id
_entity.type
_entity.pdbx_description
1 polymer ?
#
loop_
_entity_poly.entity_id
_entity_poly.type
_entity_poly.pdbx_seq_one_letter_code
_entity_poly.pdbx_strand_id
1 'polypeptide(L)'
;MNEAEKITAEMFLPEMVQRYPATRAVLDLYGLHGCGGPQGPREQLGWFARLHDVPIEKLLRELNESASQAPSDVPEFAPSIGDTIYRPFFLAGIATVLTLGCMWGAINLLTIGLKQSFTAVNYSWVLAHAHAMVFGFVGFFIMGFAYQAFPRFKHTSLWRPKLAFTALPLMIAGILLQTVAHLLSPSSLQLEIAAATIQTISVIIFASTIVMTARQAKKPEVYDRFVYAALGWFLLAAVGNPVVFKLFELAGSREQLLFNLATFNIPYRDVQLLGIAVVMILGVSLRLLPHAYGLREPSRAWQGFLFWGVNGSILAGVVLFIAGMSSGNHWLLIVQWLTTFVLLAVAIGTPRQYRLFGPVPENERDRGLKFIRAAYVWFIIATAMLVFTPIYNFAIYMPITGSHVPFSHAFFGAYRHALTVGFIMMMIVGVSSKVVPTLSGVDVRRANSLWPTFLLLNLGNLTRVSSQIATDFFPSAYSVMGFSGFIEVVGLTLWGYELFANMRAGKKLERETSVHEQNGNGRFRITPQTKVADVLTHYPQLLQVFLRHGFGPVANPVLRKTMARVVTIEQACRREGVDLTELLAELQNVEISDQPANSEPVVPITRIATIQ
;
A
#
# COMPACT_ATOMS: atom_id res chain seq x y z
N MET A 1 10.37 40.07 12.83
CA MET A 1 11.34 38.95 12.59
C MET A 1 12.49 39.51 11.75
N ASN A 2 13.74 39.36 12.19
CA ASN A 2 14.93 39.61 11.36
C ASN A 2 14.90 38.70 10.13
N GLU A 3 15.52 39.11 9.01
CA GLU A 3 15.58 38.29 7.78
C GLU A 3 16.13 36.87 8.01
N ALA A 4 17.00 36.70 9.03
CA ALA A 4 17.55 35.39 9.47
C ALA A 4 16.53 34.47 10.19
N GLU A 5 15.32 34.97 10.49
CA GLU A 5 14.29 34.23 11.24
C GLU A 5 13.06 33.84 10.39
N LYS A 6 13.05 34.21 9.11
CA LYS A 6 11.92 33.86 8.21
C LYS A 6 11.92 32.37 7.86
N ILE A 7 10.71 31.80 7.86
CA ILE A 7 10.49 30.42 7.39
C ILE A 7 10.68 30.40 5.88
N THR A 8 11.49 29.46 5.38
CA THR A 8 11.81 29.27 3.95
C THR A 8 11.37 27.90 3.44
N ALA A 9 11.31 27.73 2.13
CA ALA A 9 10.89 26.49 1.48
C ALA A 9 11.84 25.30 1.73
N GLU A 10 13.10 25.59 2.06
CA GLU A 10 14.16 24.61 2.30
C GLU A 10 14.15 24.05 3.74
N MET A 11 13.44 24.72 4.66
CA MET A 11 13.33 24.23 6.04
C MET A 11 12.63 22.88 6.10
N PHE A 12 13.14 22.01 7.00
CA PHE A 12 12.49 20.73 7.27
C PHE A 12 11.29 20.89 8.20
N LEU A 13 10.20 20.19 7.90
CA LEU A 13 8.95 20.26 8.67
C LEU A 13 9.15 20.01 10.17
N PRO A 14 9.86 18.95 10.63
CA PRO A 14 10.07 18.72 12.07
C PRO A 14 10.83 19.85 12.76
N GLU A 15 11.86 20.37 12.11
CA GLU A 15 12.68 21.48 12.65
C GLU A 15 11.86 22.77 12.76
N MET A 16 11.03 23.05 11.74
CA MET A 16 10.16 24.22 11.72
C MET A 16 9.06 24.12 12.78
N VAL A 17 8.34 22.99 12.87
CA VAL A 17 7.28 22.79 13.86
C VAL A 17 7.83 22.83 15.29
N GLN A 18 9.03 22.29 15.52
CA GLN A 18 9.68 22.38 16.82
C GLN A 18 10.06 23.82 17.19
N ARG A 19 10.57 24.60 16.22
CA ARG A 19 10.97 26.00 16.44
C ARG A 19 9.78 26.96 16.53
N TYR A 20 8.72 26.68 15.76
CA TYR A 20 7.50 27.50 15.66
C TYR A 20 6.24 26.65 15.81
N PRO A 21 5.87 26.22 17.04
CA PRO A 21 4.76 25.28 17.26
C PRO A 21 3.41 25.74 16.70
N ALA A 22 3.14 27.05 16.68
CA ALA A 22 1.90 27.64 16.13
C ALA A 22 1.72 27.34 14.62
N THR A 23 2.80 27.09 13.87
CA THR A 23 2.75 26.75 12.44
C THR A 23 2.08 25.40 12.18
N ARG A 24 1.98 24.54 13.19
CA ARG A 24 1.35 23.21 13.07
C ARG A 24 -0.11 23.33 12.64
N ALA A 25 -0.87 24.27 13.20
CA ALA A 25 -2.28 24.46 12.84
C ALA A 25 -2.47 24.81 11.36
N VAL A 26 -1.58 25.65 10.80
CA VAL A 26 -1.61 26.01 9.38
C VAL A 26 -1.32 24.77 8.52
N LEU A 27 -0.31 23.98 8.87
CA LEU A 27 0.03 22.78 8.12
C LEU A 27 -1.07 21.71 8.18
N ASP A 28 -1.78 21.59 9.32
CA ASP A 28 -2.89 20.64 9.48
C ASP A 28 -4.08 21.01 8.58
N LEU A 29 -4.34 22.32 8.35
CA LEU A 29 -5.34 22.79 7.37
C LEU A 29 -5.01 22.34 5.95
N TYR A 30 -3.73 22.15 5.64
CA TYR A 30 -3.24 21.68 4.36
C TYR A 30 -2.93 20.17 4.33
N GLY A 31 -3.37 19.40 5.35
CA GLY A 31 -3.34 17.94 5.37
C GLY A 31 -2.11 17.32 6.03
N LEU A 32 -1.39 18.05 6.90
CA LEU A 32 -0.28 17.48 7.67
C LEU A 32 -0.77 16.45 8.70
N HIS A 33 -1.97 16.64 9.25
CA HIS A 33 -2.53 15.75 10.27
C HIS A 33 -2.48 14.27 9.83
N GLY A 34 -2.02 13.41 10.74
CA GLY A 34 -1.83 11.99 10.47
C GLY A 34 -0.73 11.67 9.44
N CYS A 35 0.19 12.61 9.19
CA CYS A 35 1.32 12.42 8.31
C CYS A 35 2.61 12.61 9.10
N GLY A 36 3.46 11.58 9.19
CA GLY A 36 4.78 11.64 9.81
C GLY A 36 4.82 11.81 11.32
N GLY A 37 3.70 11.57 12.01
CA GLY A 37 3.59 11.75 13.47
C GLY A 37 3.43 13.21 13.88
N PRO A 38 3.66 13.54 15.19
CA PRO A 38 3.39 14.87 15.74
C PRO A 38 4.20 16.00 15.11
N GLN A 39 5.41 15.73 14.68
CA GLN A 39 6.30 16.73 14.06
C GLN A 39 6.21 16.76 12.53
N GLY A 40 5.39 15.88 11.93
CA GLY A 40 5.27 15.73 10.49
C GLY A 40 6.39 14.88 9.86
N PRO A 41 6.29 14.63 8.54
CA PRO A 41 7.28 13.87 7.80
C PRO A 41 8.61 14.64 7.71
N ARG A 42 9.71 13.90 7.64
CA ARG A 42 11.05 14.49 7.54
C ARG A 42 11.35 14.93 6.11
N GLU A 43 10.63 15.95 5.67
CA GLU A 43 10.74 16.54 4.34
C GLU A 43 10.79 18.07 4.39
N GLN A 44 11.27 18.68 3.31
CA GLN A 44 11.31 20.14 3.19
C GLN A 44 9.92 20.72 2.95
N LEU A 45 9.68 21.93 3.44
CA LEU A 45 8.41 22.65 3.30
C LEU A 45 7.98 22.83 1.83
N GLY A 46 8.92 23.08 0.92
CA GLY A 46 8.63 23.18 -0.51
C GLY A 46 8.13 21.88 -1.11
N TRP A 47 8.56 20.73 -0.56
CA TRP A 47 8.07 19.40 -0.94
C TRP A 47 6.64 19.18 -0.45
N PHE A 48 6.38 19.51 0.81
CA PHE A 48 5.05 19.46 1.40
C PHE A 48 4.07 20.32 0.60
N ALA A 49 4.42 21.59 0.30
CA ALA A 49 3.59 22.50 -0.48
C ALA A 49 3.20 21.87 -1.83
N ARG A 50 4.19 21.32 -2.55
CA ARG A 50 3.96 20.68 -3.85
C ARG A 50 3.11 19.42 -3.73
N LEU A 51 3.40 18.54 -2.77
CA LEU A 51 2.65 17.29 -2.57
C LEU A 51 1.19 17.54 -2.20
N HIS A 52 0.93 18.61 -1.43
CA HIS A 52 -0.41 19.01 -1.02
C HIS A 52 -1.08 20.01 -1.95
N ASP A 53 -0.44 20.37 -3.09
CA ASP A 53 -0.97 21.32 -4.09
C ASP A 53 -1.31 22.68 -3.48
N VAL A 54 -0.37 23.21 -2.71
CA VAL A 54 -0.46 24.53 -2.07
C VAL A 54 0.60 25.45 -2.68
N PRO A 55 0.23 26.64 -3.19
CA PRO A 55 1.21 27.62 -3.64
C PRO A 55 2.19 27.96 -2.53
N ILE A 56 3.50 27.81 -2.80
CA ILE A 56 4.54 27.94 -1.76
C ILE A 56 4.56 29.35 -1.16
N GLU A 57 4.35 30.39 -1.95
CA GLU A 57 4.33 31.78 -1.49
C GLU A 57 3.18 32.04 -0.51
N LYS A 58 2.01 31.42 -0.78
CA LYS A 58 0.85 31.49 0.13
C LYS A 58 1.16 30.80 1.44
N LEU A 59 1.69 29.59 1.37
CA LEU A 59 2.03 28.80 2.56
C LEU A 59 3.08 29.50 3.43
N LEU A 60 4.15 30.03 2.82
CA LEU A 60 5.21 30.75 3.53
C LEU A 60 4.66 31.99 4.24
N ARG A 61 3.76 32.74 3.60
CA ARG A 61 3.13 33.92 4.21
C ARG A 61 2.34 33.52 5.46
N GLU A 62 1.43 32.54 5.34
CA GLU A 62 0.59 32.07 6.45
C GLU A 62 1.41 31.47 7.61
N LEU A 63 2.49 30.76 7.29
CA LEU A 63 3.39 30.19 8.31
C LEU A 63 4.18 31.29 9.04
N ASN A 64 4.70 32.30 8.33
CA ASN A 64 5.42 33.42 8.94
C ASN A 64 4.48 34.30 9.81
N GLU A 65 3.22 34.48 9.40
CA GLU A 65 2.19 35.15 10.20
C GLU A 65 1.90 34.34 11.48
N SER A 66 1.73 33.03 11.37
CA SER A 66 1.46 32.14 12.50
C SER A 66 2.67 31.97 13.44
N ALA A 67 3.90 32.04 12.93
CA ALA A 67 5.11 31.89 13.73
C ALA A 67 5.29 33.00 14.80
N SER A 68 4.64 34.14 14.62
CA SER A 68 4.65 35.27 15.58
C SER A 68 3.55 35.14 16.65
N GLN A 69 2.67 34.16 16.56
CA GLN A 69 1.58 33.95 17.52
C GLN A 69 2.03 33.12 18.72
N ALA A 70 1.42 33.36 19.88
CA ALA A 70 1.70 32.56 21.08
C ALA A 70 1.19 31.13 20.92
N PRO A 71 1.90 30.12 21.44
CA PRO A 71 1.51 28.69 21.30
C PRO A 71 0.15 28.33 21.93
N SER A 72 -0.39 29.18 22.82
CA SER A 72 -1.63 28.92 23.58
C SER A 72 -2.92 28.94 22.76
N ASP A 73 -2.90 29.47 21.53
CA ASP A 73 -4.08 29.64 20.69
C ASP A 73 -4.18 28.59 19.55
N VAL A 74 -3.29 27.60 19.53
CA VAL A 74 -3.27 26.57 18.50
C VAL A 74 -4.27 25.47 18.86
N PRO A 75 -5.32 25.21 18.07
CA PRO A 75 -6.22 24.08 18.30
C PRO A 75 -5.45 22.76 18.29
N GLU A 76 -5.50 22.03 19.39
CA GLU A 76 -4.86 20.72 19.49
C GLU A 76 -5.59 19.72 18.58
N PHE A 77 -4.87 19.14 17.61
CA PHE A 77 -5.44 18.14 16.71
C PHE A 77 -5.56 16.79 17.43
N ALA A 78 -6.80 16.39 17.75
CA ALA A 78 -7.05 15.10 18.37
C ALA A 78 -6.70 13.93 17.43
N PRO A 79 -5.79 13.01 17.85
CA PRO A 79 -5.42 11.86 17.03
C PRO A 79 -6.64 11.01 16.65
N SER A 80 -6.74 10.64 15.37
CA SER A 80 -7.82 9.83 14.83
C SER A 80 -7.31 8.46 14.35
N ILE A 81 -8.18 7.44 14.43
CA ILE A 81 -7.92 6.14 13.76
C ILE A 81 -7.61 6.34 12.27
N GLY A 82 -8.20 7.37 11.63
CA GLY A 82 -7.94 7.73 10.25
C GLY A 82 -6.49 8.12 9.94
N ASP A 83 -5.72 8.53 10.94
CA ASP A 83 -4.35 9.01 10.75
C ASP A 83 -3.36 7.87 10.47
N THR A 84 -3.66 6.66 10.92
CA THR A 84 -2.82 5.48 10.77
C THR A 84 -3.55 4.28 10.17
N ILE A 85 -4.73 4.51 9.59
CA ILE A 85 -5.62 3.46 9.09
C ILE A 85 -4.98 2.59 8.01
N TYR A 86 -4.03 3.12 7.23
CA TYR A 86 -3.31 2.37 6.20
C TYR A 86 -2.53 1.18 6.76
N ARG A 87 -1.99 1.28 8.00
CA ARG A 87 -1.10 0.27 8.59
C ARG A 87 -1.71 -1.13 8.65
N PRO A 88 -2.88 -1.35 9.26
CA PRO A 88 -3.47 -2.68 9.33
C PRO A 88 -3.88 -3.22 7.94
N PHE A 89 -4.32 -2.37 7.02
CA PHE A 89 -4.62 -2.79 5.64
C PHE A 89 -3.34 -3.24 4.90
N PHE A 90 -2.26 -2.48 5.00
CA PHE A 90 -0.99 -2.85 4.36
C PHE A 90 -0.39 -4.10 4.98
N LEU A 91 -0.48 -4.28 6.30
CA LEU A 91 -0.06 -5.52 6.97
C LEU A 91 -0.87 -6.73 6.50
N ALA A 92 -2.19 -6.58 6.35
CA ALA A 92 -3.05 -7.62 5.80
C ALA A 92 -2.68 -7.94 4.34
N GLY A 93 -2.38 -6.92 3.53
CA GLY A 93 -1.91 -7.10 2.15
C GLY A 93 -0.57 -7.82 2.06
N ILE A 94 0.41 -7.44 2.90
CA ILE A 94 1.71 -8.12 3.00
C ILE A 94 1.54 -9.58 3.44
N ALA A 95 0.73 -9.82 4.48
CA ALA A 95 0.44 -11.17 4.94
C ALA A 95 -0.21 -12.02 3.82
N THR A 96 -1.18 -11.44 3.11
CA THR A 96 -1.88 -12.14 2.02
C THR A 96 -0.93 -12.49 0.87
N VAL A 97 -0.09 -11.54 0.41
CA VAL A 97 0.83 -11.80 -0.70
C VAL A 97 1.89 -12.84 -0.35
N LEU A 98 2.36 -12.86 0.91
CA LEU A 98 3.36 -13.81 1.38
C LEU A 98 2.78 -15.19 1.78
N THR A 99 1.46 -15.36 1.78
CA THR A 99 0.79 -16.63 2.12
C THR A 99 -0.09 -17.12 0.97
N LEU A 100 -1.39 -16.77 0.99
CA LEU A 100 -2.40 -17.18 0.00
C LEU A 100 -2.17 -16.61 -1.41
N GLY A 101 -1.39 -15.54 -1.50
CA GLY A 101 -1.02 -14.91 -2.75
C GLY A 101 0.22 -15.57 -3.39
N CYS A 102 1.34 -14.85 -3.44
CA CYS A 102 2.53 -15.22 -4.21
C CYS A 102 3.13 -16.57 -3.77
N MET A 103 3.19 -16.88 -2.45
CA MET A 103 3.70 -18.18 -1.98
C MET A 103 2.84 -19.34 -2.47
N TRP A 104 1.50 -19.23 -2.35
CA TRP A 104 0.59 -20.26 -2.87
C TRP A 104 0.76 -20.42 -4.40
N GLY A 105 0.85 -19.30 -5.13
CA GLY A 105 1.14 -19.29 -6.56
C GLY A 105 2.47 -19.96 -6.90
N ALA A 106 3.53 -19.71 -6.13
CA ALA A 106 4.84 -20.32 -6.32
C ALA A 106 4.82 -21.85 -6.10
N ILE A 107 4.06 -22.34 -5.10
CA ILE A 107 3.87 -23.77 -4.86
C ILE A 107 3.11 -24.44 -6.00
N ASN A 108 2.01 -23.81 -6.48
CA ASN A 108 1.28 -24.29 -7.65
C ASN A 108 2.19 -24.35 -8.86
N LEU A 109 2.99 -23.32 -9.07
CA LEU A 109 3.89 -23.20 -10.19
C LEU A 109 5.02 -24.24 -10.14
N LEU A 110 5.59 -24.50 -8.96
CA LEU A 110 6.56 -25.56 -8.75
C LEU A 110 5.96 -26.93 -9.09
N THR A 111 4.72 -27.20 -8.67
CA THR A 111 4.01 -28.44 -8.99
C THR A 111 3.82 -28.61 -10.50
N ILE A 112 3.42 -27.55 -11.20
CA ILE A 112 3.35 -27.51 -12.67
C ILE A 112 4.73 -27.77 -13.30
N GLY A 113 5.77 -27.13 -12.77
CA GLY A 113 7.14 -27.28 -13.24
C GLY A 113 7.69 -28.72 -13.11
N LEU A 114 7.48 -29.34 -11.94
CA LEU A 114 7.90 -30.71 -11.66
C LEU A 114 7.13 -31.77 -12.48
N LYS A 115 5.83 -31.53 -12.70
CA LYS A 115 4.97 -32.42 -13.48
C LYS A 115 4.97 -32.12 -14.99
N GLN A 116 5.60 -31.02 -15.39
CA GLN A 116 5.64 -30.53 -16.78
C GLN A 116 4.25 -30.43 -17.44
N SER A 117 3.24 -30.02 -16.64
CA SER A 117 1.85 -29.95 -17.10
C SER A 117 1.06 -28.90 -16.33
N PHE A 118 0.35 -28.02 -17.03
CA PHE A 118 -0.59 -27.07 -16.43
C PHE A 118 -1.80 -27.75 -15.76
N THR A 119 -2.13 -28.97 -16.15
CA THR A 119 -3.22 -29.76 -15.54
C THR A 119 -2.82 -30.47 -14.25
N ALA A 120 -1.56 -30.35 -13.82
CA ALA A 120 -1.05 -30.97 -12.60
C ALA A 120 -1.59 -30.32 -11.31
N VAL A 121 -2.17 -29.13 -11.42
CA VAL A 121 -2.75 -28.38 -10.29
C VAL A 121 -4.24 -28.23 -10.49
N ASN A 122 -5.01 -28.42 -9.40
CA ASN A 122 -6.44 -28.18 -9.42
C ASN A 122 -6.73 -26.71 -9.78
N TYR A 123 -7.60 -26.52 -10.75
CA TYR A 123 -7.97 -25.18 -11.22
C TYR A 123 -8.56 -24.29 -10.12
N SER A 124 -9.34 -24.86 -9.20
CA SER A 124 -9.88 -24.12 -8.04
C SER A 124 -8.79 -23.54 -7.15
N TRP A 125 -7.63 -24.20 -7.03
CA TRP A 125 -6.48 -23.67 -6.29
C TRP A 125 -5.84 -22.49 -6.99
N VAL A 126 -5.81 -22.51 -8.32
CA VAL A 126 -5.38 -21.35 -9.12
C VAL A 126 -6.33 -20.17 -8.96
N LEU A 127 -7.64 -20.45 -8.90
CA LEU A 127 -8.66 -19.42 -8.64
C LEU A 127 -8.52 -18.82 -7.24
N ALA A 128 -8.27 -19.64 -6.20
CA ALA A 128 -8.02 -19.18 -4.83
C ALA A 128 -6.83 -18.22 -4.76
N HIS A 129 -5.68 -18.62 -5.37
CA HIS A 129 -4.51 -17.74 -5.50
C HIS A 129 -4.86 -16.42 -6.18
N ALA A 130 -5.51 -16.47 -7.34
CA ALA A 130 -5.85 -15.28 -8.12
C ALA A 130 -6.80 -14.35 -7.34
N HIS A 131 -7.77 -14.91 -6.60
CA HIS A 131 -8.68 -14.15 -5.76
C HIS A 131 -7.95 -13.45 -4.59
N ALA A 132 -7.10 -14.19 -3.87
CA ALA A 132 -6.28 -13.65 -2.79
C ALA A 132 -5.35 -12.51 -3.27
N MET A 133 -4.80 -12.63 -4.48
CA MET A 133 -3.96 -11.57 -5.06
C MET A 133 -4.77 -10.31 -5.38
N VAL A 134 -5.98 -10.43 -5.95
CA VAL A 134 -6.74 -9.25 -6.39
C VAL A 134 -7.49 -8.61 -5.21
N PHE A 135 -8.33 -9.37 -4.49
CA PHE A 135 -9.13 -8.83 -3.37
C PHE A 135 -8.29 -8.64 -2.11
N GLY A 136 -7.34 -9.54 -1.87
CA GLY A 136 -6.44 -9.48 -0.74
C GLY A 136 -5.30 -8.49 -0.98
N PHE A 137 -4.24 -8.90 -1.68
CA PHE A 137 -3.06 -8.05 -1.81
C PHE A 137 -3.36 -6.68 -2.44
N VAL A 138 -3.88 -6.65 -3.67
CA VAL A 138 -4.16 -5.40 -4.39
C VAL A 138 -5.27 -4.62 -3.68
N GLY A 139 -6.36 -5.30 -3.28
CA GLY A 139 -7.50 -4.68 -2.61
C GLY A 139 -7.11 -4.02 -1.28
N PHE A 140 -6.34 -4.68 -0.41
CA PHE A 140 -5.90 -4.08 0.85
C PHE A 140 -4.99 -2.87 0.64
N PHE A 141 -4.07 -2.93 -0.36
CA PHE A 141 -3.23 -1.77 -0.67
C PHE A 141 -4.04 -0.60 -1.24
N ILE A 142 -5.02 -0.86 -2.11
CA ILE A 142 -5.95 0.17 -2.62
C ILE A 142 -6.75 0.78 -1.47
N MET A 143 -7.38 -0.05 -0.61
CA MET A 143 -8.22 0.42 0.48
C MET A 143 -7.41 1.22 1.50
N GLY A 144 -6.27 0.69 1.96
CA GLY A 144 -5.41 1.37 2.92
C GLY A 144 -4.84 2.67 2.39
N PHE A 145 -4.37 2.67 1.14
CA PHE A 145 -3.86 3.88 0.49
C PHE A 145 -4.96 4.93 0.30
N ALA A 146 -6.13 4.53 -0.21
CA ALA A 146 -7.23 5.47 -0.46
C ALA A 146 -7.74 6.09 0.85
N TYR A 147 -7.93 5.31 1.91
CA TYR A 147 -8.34 5.84 3.23
C TYR A 147 -7.33 6.83 3.81
N GLN A 148 -6.05 6.63 3.54
CA GLN A 148 -4.98 7.49 4.05
C GLN A 148 -4.71 8.70 3.17
N ALA A 149 -4.57 8.51 1.86
CA ALA A 149 -4.10 9.54 0.94
C ALA A 149 -5.25 10.41 0.40
N PHE A 150 -6.41 9.82 0.11
CA PHE A 150 -7.50 10.54 -0.54
C PHE A 150 -8.04 11.73 0.27
N PRO A 151 -8.29 11.62 1.60
CA PRO A 151 -8.68 12.77 2.42
C PRO A 151 -7.64 13.91 2.36
N ARG A 152 -6.34 13.55 2.35
CA ARG A 152 -5.23 14.52 2.30
C ARG A 152 -5.15 15.23 0.96
N PHE A 153 -5.32 14.49 -0.15
CA PHE A 153 -5.41 15.10 -1.48
C PHE A 153 -6.58 16.08 -1.59
N LYS A 154 -7.62 15.88 -0.77
CA LYS A 154 -8.82 16.72 -0.73
C LYS A 154 -8.81 17.76 0.38
N HIS A 155 -7.73 17.89 1.15
CA HIS A 155 -7.63 18.75 2.31
C HIS A 155 -8.84 18.61 3.26
N THR A 156 -9.20 17.36 3.56
CA THR A 156 -10.32 17.01 4.44
C THR A 156 -9.97 15.81 5.32
N SER A 157 -10.82 15.46 6.27
CA SER A 157 -10.69 14.28 7.11
C SER A 157 -11.46 13.09 6.52
N LEU A 158 -11.04 11.88 6.88
CA LEU A 158 -11.73 10.65 6.48
C LEU A 158 -13.13 10.61 7.12
N TRP A 159 -14.16 10.42 6.29
CA TRP A 159 -15.53 10.29 6.79
C TRP A 159 -15.69 8.99 7.58
N ARG A 160 -16.18 9.10 8.83
CA ARG A 160 -16.42 7.96 9.74
C ARG A 160 -15.27 6.93 9.79
N PRO A 161 -14.08 7.26 10.29
CA PRO A 161 -12.91 6.36 10.27
C PRO A 161 -13.16 5.01 10.95
N LYS A 162 -14.01 4.96 12.00
CA LYS A 162 -14.39 3.71 12.68
C LYS A 162 -15.16 2.77 11.74
N LEU A 163 -16.07 3.31 10.91
CA LEU A 163 -16.78 2.53 9.90
C LEU A 163 -15.82 2.07 8.80
N ALA A 164 -14.94 2.94 8.32
CA ALA A 164 -13.91 2.59 7.34
C ALA A 164 -13.05 1.40 7.82
N PHE A 165 -12.69 1.38 9.09
CA PHE A 165 -11.90 0.31 9.69
C PHE A 165 -12.64 -1.05 9.67
N THR A 166 -13.97 -1.09 9.77
CA THR A 166 -14.74 -2.36 9.74
C THR A 166 -14.65 -3.09 8.40
N ALA A 167 -14.31 -2.40 7.32
CA ALA A 167 -14.09 -3.03 6.03
C ALA A 167 -12.92 -4.04 6.04
N LEU A 168 -11.90 -3.83 6.90
CA LEU A 168 -10.75 -4.72 7.00
C LEU A 168 -11.11 -6.14 7.47
N PRO A 169 -11.69 -6.34 8.67
CA PRO A 169 -12.03 -7.69 9.13
C PRO A 169 -13.07 -8.38 8.24
N LEU A 170 -14.01 -7.63 7.64
CA LEU A 170 -14.96 -8.19 6.67
C LEU A 170 -14.22 -8.70 5.42
N MET A 171 -13.31 -7.93 4.86
CA MET A 171 -12.55 -8.37 3.69
C MET A 171 -11.66 -9.58 4.01
N ILE A 172 -10.98 -9.59 5.17
CA ILE A 172 -10.17 -10.74 5.63
C ILE A 172 -11.06 -11.99 5.74
N ALA A 173 -12.18 -11.89 6.45
CA ALA A 173 -13.10 -13.01 6.63
C ALA A 173 -13.63 -13.53 5.28
N GLY A 174 -14.01 -12.61 4.38
CA GLY A 174 -14.48 -12.97 3.05
C GLY A 174 -13.42 -13.68 2.21
N ILE A 175 -12.16 -13.23 2.22
CA ILE A 175 -11.06 -13.88 1.48
C ILE A 175 -10.76 -15.27 2.04
N LEU A 176 -10.72 -15.43 3.36
CA LEU A 176 -10.49 -16.74 3.98
C LEU A 176 -11.62 -17.71 3.66
N LEU A 177 -12.87 -17.27 3.77
CA LEU A 177 -14.04 -18.09 3.44
C LEU A 177 -14.06 -18.47 1.96
N GLN A 178 -13.73 -17.53 1.06
CA GLN A 178 -13.56 -17.77 -0.37
C GLN A 178 -12.49 -18.81 -0.66
N THR A 179 -11.35 -18.72 0.00
CA THR A 179 -10.27 -19.70 -0.13
C THR A 179 -10.75 -21.11 0.27
N VAL A 180 -11.46 -21.22 1.39
CA VAL A 180 -12.05 -22.49 1.84
C VAL A 180 -13.08 -23.00 0.82
N ALA A 181 -13.93 -22.13 0.26
CA ALA A 181 -14.89 -22.51 -0.77
C ALA A 181 -14.20 -23.10 -2.00
N HIS A 182 -13.12 -22.52 -2.48
CA HIS A 182 -12.33 -23.06 -3.59
C HIS A 182 -11.62 -24.38 -3.26
N LEU A 183 -11.18 -24.58 -2.01
CA LEU A 183 -10.59 -25.86 -1.58
C LEU A 183 -11.60 -26.99 -1.51
N LEU A 184 -12.86 -26.68 -1.20
CA LEU A 184 -13.97 -27.64 -1.07
C LEU A 184 -14.79 -27.81 -2.36
N SER A 185 -14.45 -27.10 -3.44
CA SER A 185 -15.12 -27.23 -4.75
C SER A 185 -15.12 -28.70 -5.23
N PRO A 186 -16.25 -29.18 -5.80
CA PRO A 186 -17.43 -28.44 -6.28
C PRO A 186 -18.58 -28.24 -5.28
N SER A 187 -18.57 -28.74 -4.08
CA SER A 187 -19.74 -28.73 -3.17
C SER A 187 -19.83 -27.52 -2.24
N SER A 188 -19.37 -26.35 -2.67
CA SER A 188 -19.15 -25.20 -1.79
C SER A 188 -19.85 -23.89 -2.21
N LEU A 189 -20.88 -23.96 -3.08
CA LEU A 189 -21.57 -22.77 -3.58
C LEU A 189 -22.14 -21.87 -2.46
N GLN A 190 -22.64 -22.43 -1.37
CA GLN A 190 -23.18 -21.64 -0.26
C GLN A 190 -22.08 -20.84 0.46
N LEU A 191 -20.90 -21.46 0.66
CA LEU A 191 -19.75 -20.77 1.23
C LEU A 191 -19.25 -19.66 0.32
N GLU A 192 -19.26 -19.90 -0.98
CA GLU A 192 -18.90 -18.90 -2.00
C GLU A 192 -19.83 -17.69 -1.96
N ILE A 193 -21.15 -17.91 -1.91
CA ILE A 193 -22.15 -16.83 -1.80
C ILE A 193 -21.94 -16.05 -0.50
N ALA A 194 -21.72 -16.74 0.63
CA ALA A 194 -21.47 -16.09 1.92
C ALA A 194 -20.18 -15.25 1.87
N ALA A 195 -19.10 -15.80 1.33
CA ALA A 195 -17.83 -15.08 1.17
C ALA A 195 -17.97 -13.83 0.30
N ALA A 196 -18.61 -13.96 -0.86
CA ALA A 196 -18.85 -12.86 -1.78
C ALA A 196 -19.77 -11.78 -1.18
N THR A 197 -20.76 -12.17 -0.39
CA THR A 197 -21.65 -11.23 0.32
C THR A 197 -20.86 -10.41 1.32
N ILE A 198 -20.03 -11.05 2.15
CA ILE A 198 -19.18 -10.37 3.15
C ILE A 198 -18.20 -9.41 2.46
N GLN A 199 -17.56 -9.83 1.37
CA GLN A 199 -16.65 -9.00 0.58
C GLN A 199 -17.39 -7.82 -0.06
N THR A 200 -18.58 -8.05 -0.63
CA THR A 200 -19.41 -7.00 -1.22
C THR A 200 -19.77 -5.93 -0.19
N ILE A 201 -20.16 -6.34 1.03
CA ILE A 201 -20.40 -5.40 2.14
C ILE A 201 -19.14 -4.58 2.45
N SER A 202 -17.98 -5.23 2.51
CA SER A 202 -16.70 -4.54 2.72
C SER A 202 -16.42 -3.50 1.62
N VAL A 203 -16.63 -3.86 0.35
CA VAL A 203 -16.43 -2.94 -0.79
C VAL A 203 -17.45 -1.79 -0.76
N ILE A 204 -18.71 -2.04 -0.37
CA ILE A 204 -19.73 -0.98 -0.22
C ILE A 204 -19.31 0.00 0.87
N ILE A 205 -18.83 -0.48 2.04
CA ILE A 205 -18.32 0.38 3.12
C ILE A 205 -17.15 1.21 2.60
N PHE A 206 -16.21 0.59 1.90
CA PHE A 206 -15.07 1.28 1.31
C PHE A 206 -15.50 2.36 0.34
N ALA A 207 -16.30 2.02 -0.66
CA ALA A 207 -16.78 2.95 -1.69
C ALA A 207 -17.58 4.11 -1.08
N SER A 208 -18.51 3.80 -0.17
CA SER A 208 -19.31 4.81 0.51
C SER A 208 -18.45 5.79 1.32
N THR A 209 -17.45 5.27 2.05
CA THR A 209 -16.54 6.10 2.84
C THR A 209 -15.73 7.04 1.94
N ILE A 210 -15.18 6.56 0.83
CA ILE A 210 -14.42 7.40 -0.12
C ILE A 210 -15.32 8.44 -0.78
N VAL A 211 -16.52 8.08 -1.25
CA VAL A 211 -17.47 9.01 -1.87
C VAL A 211 -17.92 10.09 -0.88
N MET A 212 -18.24 9.70 0.37
CA MET A 212 -18.64 10.66 1.39
C MET A 212 -17.49 11.57 1.83
N THR A 213 -16.25 11.06 1.87
CA THR A 213 -15.05 11.89 2.08
C THR A 213 -14.88 12.92 0.95
N ALA A 214 -15.05 12.49 -0.31
CA ALA A 214 -14.96 13.41 -1.45
C ALA A 214 -16.02 14.52 -1.41
N ARG A 215 -17.24 14.20 -0.94
CA ARG A 215 -18.33 15.20 -0.81
C ARG A 215 -18.06 16.29 0.23
N GLN A 216 -17.14 16.05 1.17
CA GLN A 216 -16.70 17.08 2.14
C GLN A 216 -15.70 18.07 1.51
N ALA A 217 -15.10 17.70 0.39
CA ALA A 217 -14.09 18.53 -0.28
C ALA A 217 -14.73 19.66 -1.09
N LYS A 218 -14.03 20.80 -1.16
CA LYS A 218 -14.54 22.02 -1.82
C LYS A 218 -14.52 21.97 -3.35
N LYS A 219 -13.67 21.11 -3.97
CA LYS A 219 -13.50 21.06 -5.43
C LYS A 219 -13.39 19.61 -5.94
N PRO A 220 -14.10 19.27 -7.04
CA PRO A 220 -13.87 18.03 -7.76
C PRO A 220 -12.55 18.12 -8.54
N GLU A 221 -11.78 17.02 -8.55
CA GLU A 221 -10.52 16.86 -9.27
C GLU A 221 -10.65 15.82 -10.39
N VAL A 222 -9.75 15.88 -11.39
CA VAL A 222 -9.81 14.97 -12.54
C VAL A 222 -9.63 13.51 -12.12
N TYR A 223 -8.78 13.23 -11.14
CA TYR A 223 -8.54 11.88 -10.65
C TYR A 223 -9.74 11.26 -9.91
N ASP A 224 -10.69 12.07 -9.41
CA ASP A 224 -11.89 11.58 -8.71
C ASP A 224 -12.69 10.62 -9.57
N ARG A 225 -12.87 10.92 -10.86
CA ARG A 225 -13.63 10.05 -11.78
C ARG A 225 -12.95 8.70 -11.98
N PHE A 226 -11.62 8.63 -11.95
CA PHE A 226 -10.90 7.36 -12.00
C PHE A 226 -11.11 6.57 -10.71
N VAL A 227 -11.05 7.23 -9.55
CA VAL A 227 -11.34 6.59 -8.27
C VAL A 227 -12.76 6.05 -8.26
N TYR A 228 -13.76 6.85 -8.66
CA TYR A 228 -15.16 6.39 -8.71
C TYR A 228 -15.37 5.25 -9.71
N ALA A 229 -14.75 5.32 -10.88
CA ALA A 229 -14.82 4.23 -11.85
C ALA A 229 -14.20 2.95 -11.30
N ALA A 230 -13.02 3.02 -10.67
CA ALA A 230 -12.38 1.87 -10.04
C ALA A 230 -13.21 1.29 -8.89
N LEU A 231 -13.88 2.14 -8.08
CA LEU A 231 -14.83 1.68 -7.05
C LEU A 231 -16.03 0.96 -7.68
N GLY A 232 -16.56 1.47 -8.80
CA GLY A 232 -17.63 0.82 -9.57
C GLY A 232 -17.19 -0.54 -10.11
N TRP A 233 -16.01 -0.63 -10.69
CA TRP A 233 -15.42 -1.90 -11.14
C TRP A 233 -15.17 -2.87 -9.99
N PHE A 234 -14.73 -2.38 -8.82
CA PHE A 234 -14.54 -3.20 -7.63
C PHE A 234 -15.86 -3.80 -7.13
N LEU A 235 -16.90 -2.97 -7.07
CA LEU A 235 -18.23 -3.44 -6.69
C LEU A 235 -18.78 -4.46 -7.70
N LEU A 236 -18.64 -4.19 -9.01
CA LEU A 236 -19.04 -5.12 -10.07
C LEU A 236 -18.30 -6.46 -9.94
N ALA A 237 -17.01 -6.43 -9.67
CA ALA A 237 -16.22 -7.64 -9.46
C ALA A 237 -16.67 -8.41 -8.20
N ALA A 238 -16.96 -7.72 -7.09
CA ALA A 238 -17.42 -8.36 -5.86
C ALA A 238 -18.78 -9.04 -6.05
N VAL A 239 -19.74 -8.36 -6.67
CA VAL A 239 -21.08 -8.90 -6.98
C VAL A 239 -21.02 -9.98 -8.07
N GLY A 240 -20.14 -9.83 -9.05
CA GLY A 240 -19.98 -10.79 -10.16
C GLY A 240 -19.33 -12.11 -9.75
N ASN A 241 -18.58 -12.13 -8.64
CA ASN A 241 -17.84 -13.31 -8.21
C ASN A 241 -18.70 -14.55 -8.00
N PRO A 242 -19.82 -14.53 -7.23
CA PRO A 242 -20.68 -15.70 -7.06
C PRO A 242 -21.40 -16.10 -8.35
N VAL A 243 -21.65 -15.17 -9.26
CA VAL A 243 -22.26 -15.47 -10.56
C VAL A 243 -21.31 -16.33 -11.40
N VAL A 244 -20.06 -15.91 -11.52
CA VAL A 244 -19.04 -16.65 -12.28
C VAL A 244 -18.76 -18.01 -11.63
N PHE A 245 -18.68 -18.08 -10.30
CA PHE A 245 -18.52 -19.34 -9.57
C PHE A 245 -19.69 -20.30 -9.83
N LYS A 246 -20.93 -19.80 -9.76
CA LYS A 246 -22.14 -20.59 -10.05
C LYS A 246 -22.12 -21.19 -11.45
N LEU A 247 -21.66 -20.45 -12.46
CA LEU A 247 -21.54 -20.94 -13.82
C LEU A 247 -20.57 -22.12 -13.95
N PHE A 248 -19.56 -22.21 -13.07
CA PHE A 248 -18.61 -23.31 -13.05
C PHE A 248 -19.17 -24.53 -12.29
N GLU A 249 -19.76 -24.32 -11.12
CA GLU A 249 -20.34 -25.37 -10.28
C GLU A 249 -21.53 -26.09 -10.94
N LEU A 250 -22.36 -25.36 -11.71
CA LEU A 250 -23.53 -25.89 -12.37
C LEU A 250 -23.28 -26.40 -13.80
N ALA A 251 -22.03 -26.46 -14.24
CA ALA A 251 -21.69 -27.03 -15.54
C ALA A 251 -22.02 -28.53 -15.57
N GLY A 252 -22.95 -28.94 -16.43
CA GLY A 252 -23.41 -30.32 -16.53
C GLY A 252 -22.45 -31.26 -17.28
N SER A 253 -21.42 -30.68 -17.96
CA SER A 253 -20.38 -31.43 -18.67
C SER A 253 -19.05 -30.70 -18.62
N ARG A 254 -17.97 -31.46 -18.90
CA ARG A 254 -16.61 -30.87 -19.02
C ARG A 254 -16.54 -29.83 -20.14
N GLU A 255 -17.24 -30.04 -21.25
CA GLU A 255 -17.29 -29.11 -22.38
C GLU A 255 -17.95 -27.79 -21.97
N GLN A 256 -19.09 -27.89 -21.26
CA GLN A 256 -19.79 -26.70 -20.74
C GLN A 256 -18.91 -25.95 -19.73
N LEU A 257 -18.21 -26.65 -18.84
CA LEU A 257 -17.27 -26.04 -17.90
C LEU A 257 -16.16 -25.29 -18.65
N LEU A 258 -15.53 -25.91 -19.66
CA LEU A 258 -14.49 -25.26 -20.44
C LEU A 258 -15.01 -24.05 -21.23
N PHE A 259 -16.23 -24.15 -21.80
CA PHE A 259 -16.89 -23.02 -22.45
C PHE A 259 -17.15 -21.88 -21.48
N ASN A 260 -17.69 -22.16 -20.30
CA ASN A 260 -17.95 -21.15 -19.26
C ASN A 260 -16.66 -20.48 -18.78
N LEU A 261 -15.59 -21.27 -18.55
CA LEU A 261 -14.28 -20.74 -18.19
C LEU A 261 -13.70 -19.82 -19.26
N ALA A 262 -13.77 -20.22 -20.53
CA ALA A 262 -13.26 -19.43 -21.65
C ALA A 262 -14.09 -18.14 -21.83
N THR A 263 -15.42 -18.23 -21.75
CA THR A 263 -16.33 -17.13 -22.07
C THR A 263 -16.45 -16.09 -20.95
N PHE A 264 -16.51 -16.53 -19.69
CA PHE A 264 -16.84 -15.64 -18.56
C PHE A 264 -15.67 -15.35 -17.63
N ASN A 265 -14.75 -16.30 -17.41
CA ASN A 265 -13.64 -16.05 -16.47
C ASN A 265 -12.59 -15.10 -17.05
N ILE A 266 -12.34 -15.14 -18.37
CA ILE A 266 -11.37 -14.24 -19.02
C ILE A 266 -11.79 -12.78 -18.84
N PRO A 267 -12.99 -12.33 -19.29
CA PRO A 267 -13.43 -10.94 -19.11
C PRO A 267 -13.67 -10.56 -17.64
N TYR A 268 -14.09 -11.51 -16.80
CA TYR A 268 -14.21 -11.25 -15.36
C TYR A 268 -12.85 -10.89 -14.74
N ARG A 269 -11.75 -11.58 -15.13
CA ARG A 269 -10.39 -11.22 -14.70
C ARG A 269 -9.95 -9.88 -15.27
N ASP A 270 -10.38 -9.51 -16.47
CA ASP A 270 -10.08 -8.19 -17.03
C ASP A 270 -10.78 -7.07 -16.25
N VAL A 271 -12.03 -7.26 -15.82
CA VAL A 271 -12.70 -6.35 -14.86
C VAL A 271 -11.88 -6.18 -13.59
N GLN A 272 -11.35 -7.26 -13.04
CA GLN A 272 -10.55 -7.20 -11.82
C GLN A 272 -9.19 -6.51 -12.03
N LEU A 273 -8.44 -6.89 -13.04
CA LEU A 273 -7.08 -6.40 -13.25
C LEU A 273 -7.06 -4.99 -13.86
N LEU A 274 -7.81 -4.79 -14.93
CA LEU A 274 -7.86 -3.51 -15.62
C LEU A 274 -8.80 -2.53 -14.91
N GLY A 275 -10.01 -2.97 -14.55
CA GLY A 275 -11.01 -2.12 -13.94
C GLY A 275 -10.67 -1.67 -12.52
N ILE A 276 -10.31 -2.60 -11.63
CA ILE A 276 -9.96 -2.24 -10.24
C ILE A 276 -8.56 -1.65 -10.18
N ALA A 277 -7.54 -2.42 -10.62
CA ALA A 277 -6.16 -2.07 -10.35
C ALA A 277 -5.63 -1.01 -11.32
N VAL A 278 -5.72 -1.23 -12.64
CA VAL A 278 -5.12 -0.30 -13.62
C VAL A 278 -5.82 1.05 -13.61
N VAL A 279 -7.16 1.10 -13.57
CA VAL A 279 -7.90 2.37 -13.50
C VAL A 279 -7.54 3.15 -12.23
N MET A 280 -7.47 2.48 -11.06
CA MET A 280 -7.07 3.11 -9.81
C MET A 280 -5.64 3.63 -9.88
N ILE A 281 -4.69 2.82 -10.35
CA ILE A 281 -3.27 3.21 -10.50
C ILE A 281 -3.15 4.43 -11.40
N LEU A 282 -3.79 4.43 -12.57
CA LEU A 282 -3.72 5.55 -13.51
C LEU A 282 -4.32 6.83 -12.92
N GLY A 283 -5.46 6.72 -12.23
CA GLY A 283 -6.10 7.85 -11.56
C GLY A 283 -5.24 8.45 -10.45
N VAL A 284 -4.75 7.61 -9.54
CA VAL A 284 -3.86 8.04 -8.44
C VAL A 284 -2.55 8.62 -9.00
N SER A 285 -2.03 8.03 -10.08
CA SER A 285 -0.80 8.51 -10.74
C SER A 285 -0.95 9.94 -11.26
N LEU A 286 -2.13 10.36 -11.74
CA LEU A 286 -2.36 11.75 -12.19
C LEU A 286 -2.11 12.77 -11.07
N ARG A 287 -2.44 12.41 -9.83
CA ARG A 287 -2.20 13.28 -8.68
C ARG A 287 -0.82 13.06 -8.06
N LEU A 288 -0.41 11.79 -7.87
CA LEU A 288 0.78 11.47 -7.09
C LEU A 288 2.07 11.72 -7.87
N LEU A 289 2.20 11.25 -9.13
CA LEU A 289 3.48 11.24 -9.82
C LEU A 289 4.03 12.64 -10.13
N PRO A 290 3.26 13.60 -10.65
CA PRO A 290 3.77 14.96 -10.85
C PRO A 290 4.24 15.60 -9.55
N HIS A 291 3.45 15.48 -8.49
CA HIS A 291 3.71 16.15 -7.22
C HIS A 291 4.82 15.49 -6.41
N ALA A 292 4.85 14.14 -6.38
CA ALA A 292 5.83 13.40 -5.58
C ALA A 292 7.22 13.28 -6.23
N TYR A 293 7.32 13.42 -7.54
CA TYR A 293 8.59 13.25 -8.29
C TYR A 293 8.92 14.40 -9.21
N GLY A 294 8.21 15.54 -9.13
CA GLY A 294 8.43 16.70 -9.99
C GLY A 294 8.26 16.40 -11.48
N LEU A 295 7.42 15.42 -11.83
CA LEU A 295 7.18 15.04 -13.22
C LEU A 295 6.18 16.00 -13.87
N ARG A 296 6.20 16.04 -15.22
CA ARG A 296 5.27 16.86 -15.97
C ARG A 296 3.82 16.37 -15.76
N GLU A 297 2.88 17.29 -15.59
CA GLU A 297 1.46 16.94 -15.61
C GLU A 297 0.98 16.61 -17.04
N PRO A 298 0.21 15.52 -17.20
CA PRO A 298 -0.41 15.19 -18.48
C PRO A 298 -1.40 16.27 -18.93
N SER A 299 -1.47 16.52 -20.24
CA SER A 299 -2.41 17.47 -20.79
C SER A 299 -3.87 17.08 -20.49
N ARG A 300 -4.77 18.07 -20.39
CA ARG A 300 -6.21 17.82 -20.14
C ARG A 300 -6.84 16.91 -21.19
N ALA A 301 -6.45 17.07 -22.45
CA ALA A 301 -6.92 16.19 -23.53
C ALA A 301 -6.47 14.74 -23.30
N TRP A 302 -5.20 14.55 -22.87
CA TRP A 302 -4.71 13.20 -22.53
C TRP A 302 -5.43 12.60 -21.31
N GLN A 303 -5.69 13.38 -20.28
CA GLN A 303 -6.44 12.92 -19.11
C GLN A 303 -7.86 12.46 -19.49
N GLY A 304 -8.52 13.15 -20.44
CA GLY A 304 -9.80 12.74 -21.01
C GLY A 304 -9.69 11.44 -21.80
N PHE A 305 -8.71 11.35 -22.73
CA PHE A 305 -8.45 10.12 -23.50
C PHE A 305 -8.12 8.94 -22.57
N LEU A 306 -7.29 9.16 -21.56
CA LEU A 306 -6.92 8.15 -20.58
C LEU A 306 -8.15 7.58 -19.87
N PHE A 307 -9.06 8.43 -19.41
CA PHE A 307 -10.27 7.99 -18.71
C PHE A 307 -11.21 7.19 -19.61
N TRP A 308 -11.60 7.78 -20.74
CA TRP A 308 -12.59 7.14 -21.64
C TRP A 308 -11.98 5.98 -22.42
N GLY A 309 -10.71 6.09 -22.81
CA GLY A 309 -10.01 5.04 -23.52
C GLY A 309 -9.89 3.77 -22.69
N VAL A 310 -9.44 3.88 -21.43
CA VAL A 310 -9.29 2.70 -20.57
C VAL A 310 -10.65 2.11 -20.18
N ASN A 311 -11.56 2.91 -19.64
CA ASN A 311 -12.86 2.40 -19.19
C ASN A 311 -13.71 1.91 -20.38
N GLY A 312 -13.68 2.61 -21.52
CA GLY A 312 -14.35 2.18 -22.75
C GLY A 312 -13.77 0.88 -23.30
N SER A 313 -12.44 0.72 -23.30
CA SER A 313 -11.81 -0.54 -23.73
C SER A 313 -12.17 -1.72 -22.83
N ILE A 314 -12.24 -1.51 -21.52
CA ILE A 314 -12.65 -2.55 -20.57
C ILE A 314 -14.11 -2.95 -20.83
N LEU A 315 -15.02 -1.97 -20.86
CA LEU A 315 -16.45 -2.23 -21.04
C LEU A 315 -16.73 -2.91 -22.40
N ALA A 316 -16.21 -2.33 -23.47
CA ALA A 316 -16.37 -2.89 -24.82
C ALA A 316 -15.67 -4.26 -24.92
N GLY A 317 -14.46 -4.40 -24.34
CA GLY A 317 -13.73 -5.66 -24.31
C GLY A 317 -14.53 -6.78 -23.65
N VAL A 318 -15.11 -6.53 -22.48
CA VAL A 318 -15.93 -7.51 -21.75
C VAL A 318 -17.20 -7.88 -22.53
N VAL A 319 -17.96 -6.87 -22.96
CA VAL A 319 -19.26 -7.09 -23.64
C VAL A 319 -19.06 -7.79 -24.97
N LEU A 320 -18.15 -7.30 -25.82
CA LEU A 320 -17.91 -7.85 -27.14
C LEU A 320 -17.32 -9.25 -27.08
N PHE A 321 -16.42 -9.52 -26.09
CA PHE A 321 -15.86 -10.85 -25.92
C PHE A 321 -16.93 -11.87 -25.53
N ILE A 322 -17.74 -11.58 -24.51
CA ILE A 322 -18.85 -12.47 -24.09
C ILE A 322 -19.83 -12.69 -25.24
N ALA A 323 -20.27 -11.62 -25.90
CA ALA A 323 -21.20 -11.70 -27.01
C ALA A 323 -20.62 -12.50 -28.20
N GLY A 324 -19.34 -12.27 -28.54
CA GLY A 324 -18.65 -12.99 -29.62
C GLY A 324 -18.50 -14.48 -29.33
N MET A 325 -18.08 -14.84 -28.10
CA MET A 325 -17.93 -16.23 -27.68
C MET A 325 -19.29 -16.96 -27.60
N SER A 326 -20.33 -16.29 -27.06
CA SER A 326 -21.66 -16.89 -26.90
C SER A 326 -22.41 -17.05 -28.22
N SER A 327 -22.20 -16.16 -29.19
CA SER A 327 -22.86 -16.20 -30.49
C SER A 327 -22.06 -16.87 -31.60
N GLY A 328 -20.79 -17.15 -31.36
CA GLY A 328 -19.86 -17.61 -32.40
C GLY A 328 -19.50 -16.54 -33.44
N ASN A 329 -19.83 -15.26 -33.18
CA ASN A 329 -19.61 -14.18 -34.13
C ASN A 329 -18.18 -13.63 -34.03
N HIS A 330 -17.33 -14.04 -34.99
CA HIS A 330 -15.92 -13.65 -35.03
C HIS A 330 -15.69 -12.14 -35.22
N TRP A 331 -16.63 -11.42 -35.86
CA TRP A 331 -16.51 -9.96 -36.02
C TRP A 331 -16.52 -9.23 -34.68
N LEU A 332 -17.32 -9.69 -33.70
CA LEU A 332 -17.32 -9.14 -32.36
C LEU A 332 -15.96 -9.34 -31.65
N LEU A 333 -15.32 -10.49 -31.86
CA LEU A 333 -13.99 -10.77 -31.32
C LEU A 333 -12.90 -9.91 -32.01
N ILE A 334 -13.04 -9.64 -33.31
CA ILE A 334 -12.13 -8.71 -34.01
C ILE A 334 -12.28 -7.29 -33.47
N VAL A 335 -13.51 -6.79 -33.31
CA VAL A 335 -13.77 -5.46 -32.74
C VAL A 335 -13.26 -5.41 -31.29
N GLN A 336 -13.46 -6.46 -30.50
CA GLN A 336 -12.88 -6.58 -29.15
C GLN A 336 -11.35 -6.48 -29.20
N TRP A 337 -10.70 -7.20 -30.10
CA TRP A 337 -9.26 -7.11 -30.24
C TRP A 337 -8.77 -5.69 -30.56
N LEU A 338 -9.49 -4.92 -31.38
CA LEU A 338 -9.15 -3.52 -31.68
C LEU A 338 -9.14 -2.65 -30.42
N THR A 339 -9.90 -2.98 -29.36
CA THR A 339 -9.85 -2.23 -28.10
C THR A 339 -8.50 -2.35 -27.40
N THR A 340 -7.73 -3.42 -27.65
CA THR A 340 -6.41 -3.64 -27.06
C THR A 340 -5.37 -2.63 -27.57
N PHE A 341 -5.54 -2.09 -28.78
CA PHE A 341 -4.68 -1.02 -29.29
C PHE A 341 -4.83 0.29 -28.53
N VAL A 342 -6.05 0.56 -28.03
CA VAL A 342 -6.27 1.73 -27.16
C VAL A 342 -5.52 1.56 -25.83
N LEU A 343 -5.52 0.35 -25.26
CA LEU A 343 -4.74 0.05 -24.05
C LEU A 343 -3.23 0.19 -24.29
N LEU A 344 -2.74 -0.25 -25.45
CA LEU A 344 -1.33 -0.07 -25.84
C LEU A 344 -1.00 1.42 -26.02
N ALA A 345 -1.87 2.20 -26.67
CA ALA A 345 -1.70 3.65 -26.79
C ALA A 345 -1.63 4.34 -25.43
N VAL A 346 -2.47 3.92 -24.48
CA VAL A 346 -2.44 4.39 -23.08
C VAL A 346 -1.11 4.02 -22.40
N ALA A 347 -0.67 2.77 -22.53
CA ALA A 347 0.57 2.29 -21.91
C ALA A 347 1.81 3.04 -22.41
N ILE A 348 1.86 3.36 -23.71
CA ILE A 348 2.95 4.10 -24.31
C ILE A 348 2.84 5.61 -24.06
N GLY A 349 1.66 6.17 -24.18
CA GLY A 349 1.45 7.61 -24.13
C GLY A 349 1.55 8.17 -22.70
N THR A 350 1.06 7.44 -21.70
CA THR A 350 1.06 7.92 -20.30
C THR A 350 2.47 8.24 -19.78
N PRO A 351 3.48 7.34 -19.85
CA PRO A 351 4.82 7.67 -19.40
C PRO A 351 5.50 8.77 -20.24
N ARG A 352 5.13 8.91 -21.52
CA ARG A 352 5.59 10.03 -22.36
C ARG A 352 5.02 11.37 -21.90
N GLN A 353 3.74 11.44 -21.55
CA GLN A 353 3.12 12.65 -21.02
C GLN A 353 3.78 13.11 -19.70
N TYR A 354 4.08 12.18 -18.80
CA TYR A 354 4.82 12.46 -17.57
C TYR A 354 6.30 12.82 -17.81
N ARG A 355 6.88 12.53 -18.97
CA ARG A 355 8.33 12.46 -19.19
C ARG A 355 9.04 11.56 -18.17
N LEU A 356 8.40 10.42 -17.83
CA LEU A 356 8.80 9.52 -16.76
C LEU A 356 10.25 9.05 -16.86
N PHE A 357 10.75 8.82 -18.07
CA PHE A 357 12.12 8.34 -18.32
C PHE A 357 13.15 9.47 -18.48
N GLY A 358 12.70 10.73 -18.37
CA GLY A 358 13.60 11.89 -18.38
C GLY A 358 14.44 11.99 -17.10
N PRO A 359 15.41 12.94 -17.09
CA PRO A 359 16.15 13.26 -15.90
C PRO A 359 15.21 13.82 -14.83
N VAL A 360 15.43 13.43 -13.58
CA VAL A 360 14.74 13.94 -12.40
C VAL A 360 15.81 14.58 -11.50
N PRO A 361 15.55 15.75 -10.90
CA PRO A 361 16.47 16.37 -9.96
C PRO A 361 16.95 15.39 -8.89
N GLU A 362 18.19 15.53 -8.45
CA GLU A 362 18.82 14.55 -7.56
C GLU A 362 18.13 14.48 -6.21
N ASN A 363 17.67 15.62 -5.70
CA ASN A 363 16.90 15.73 -4.47
C ASN A 363 15.50 15.09 -4.55
N GLU A 364 15.00 14.80 -5.76
CA GLU A 364 13.70 14.18 -6.02
C GLU A 364 13.81 12.72 -6.41
N ARG A 365 15.04 12.21 -6.63
CA ARG A 365 15.30 10.80 -6.84
C ARG A 365 15.08 10.06 -5.54
N ASP A 366 14.12 9.16 -5.53
CA ASP A 366 13.93 8.25 -4.42
C ASP A 366 13.96 6.80 -4.85
N ARG A 367 13.95 5.92 -3.86
CA ARG A 367 14.03 4.47 -4.06
C ARG A 367 12.83 3.87 -4.79
N GLY A 368 11.66 4.54 -4.80
CA GLY A 368 10.43 4.09 -5.44
C GLY A 368 10.40 4.31 -6.94
N LEU A 369 11.06 5.35 -7.46
CA LEU A 369 10.97 5.78 -8.86
C LEU A 369 11.42 4.69 -9.86
N LYS A 370 12.43 3.90 -9.53
CA LYS A 370 12.89 2.80 -10.39
C LYS A 370 11.82 1.73 -10.60
N PHE A 371 11.04 1.41 -9.56
CA PHE A 371 9.91 0.47 -9.67
C PHE A 371 8.80 1.03 -10.55
N ILE A 372 8.48 2.31 -10.41
CA ILE A 372 7.47 2.99 -11.23
C ILE A 372 7.88 3.00 -12.71
N ARG A 373 9.16 3.29 -13.00
CA ARG A 373 9.71 3.22 -14.35
C ARG A 373 9.62 1.81 -14.94
N ALA A 374 10.05 0.80 -14.19
CA ALA A 374 9.93 -0.60 -14.59
C ALA A 374 8.47 -1.03 -14.77
N ALA A 375 7.56 -0.57 -13.92
CA ALA A 375 6.13 -0.85 -14.05
C ALA A 375 5.59 -0.39 -15.41
N TYR A 376 5.87 0.82 -15.83
CA TYR A 376 5.41 1.30 -17.14
C TYR A 376 6.06 0.56 -18.32
N VAL A 377 7.32 0.12 -18.20
CA VAL A 377 7.93 -0.77 -19.21
C VAL A 377 7.15 -2.08 -19.30
N TRP A 378 6.85 -2.71 -18.16
CA TRP A 378 6.06 -3.93 -18.13
C TRP A 378 4.62 -3.73 -18.62
N PHE A 379 4.02 -2.56 -18.38
CA PHE A 379 2.69 -2.24 -18.89
C PHE A 379 2.67 -2.17 -20.42
N ILE A 380 3.71 -1.58 -21.02
CA ILE A 380 3.90 -1.58 -22.48
C ILE A 380 4.07 -3.01 -22.99
N ILE A 381 4.91 -3.82 -22.34
CA ILE A 381 5.12 -5.23 -22.72
C ILE A 381 3.80 -6.00 -22.63
N ALA A 382 3.07 -5.91 -21.51
CA ALA A 382 1.82 -6.62 -21.31
C ALA A 382 0.77 -6.25 -22.36
N THR A 383 0.57 -4.95 -22.63
CA THR A 383 -0.40 -4.49 -23.63
C THR A 383 0.02 -4.81 -25.05
N ALA A 384 1.33 -4.80 -25.34
CA ALA A 384 1.85 -5.26 -26.63
C ALA A 384 1.63 -6.77 -26.82
N MET A 385 1.84 -7.59 -25.78
CA MET A 385 1.52 -9.02 -25.82
C MET A 385 0.02 -9.25 -26.08
N LEU A 386 -0.86 -8.44 -25.46
CA LEU A 386 -2.31 -8.55 -25.66
C LEU A 386 -2.70 -8.25 -27.12
N VAL A 387 -2.13 -7.21 -27.73
CA VAL A 387 -2.29 -6.90 -29.16
C VAL A 387 -1.74 -8.04 -30.02
N PHE A 388 -0.60 -8.61 -29.64
CA PHE A 388 0.06 -9.67 -30.40
C PHE A 388 -0.59 -11.06 -30.23
N THR A 389 -1.50 -11.24 -29.28
CA THR A 389 -2.14 -12.54 -28.96
C THR A 389 -2.72 -13.28 -30.18
N PRO A 390 -3.52 -12.68 -31.07
CA PRO A 390 -4.04 -13.40 -32.23
C PRO A 390 -2.92 -13.79 -33.20
N ILE A 391 -1.94 -12.92 -33.41
CA ILE A 391 -0.78 -13.22 -34.30
C ILE A 391 -0.01 -14.39 -33.72
N TYR A 392 0.30 -14.38 -32.42
CA TYR A 392 0.96 -15.48 -31.74
C TYR A 392 0.21 -16.80 -31.91
N ASN A 393 -1.10 -16.80 -31.64
CA ASN A 393 -1.91 -18.01 -31.69
C ASN A 393 -2.00 -18.59 -33.13
N PHE A 394 -2.32 -17.78 -34.13
CA PHE A 394 -2.58 -18.25 -35.48
C PHE A 394 -1.31 -18.41 -36.33
N ALA A 395 -0.30 -17.53 -36.19
CA ALA A 395 0.87 -17.54 -37.05
C ALA A 395 2.09 -18.24 -36.42
N ILE A 396 2.13 -18.46 -35.10
CA ILE A 396 3.25 -19.07 -34.40
C ILE A 396 2.84 -20.37 -33.72
N TYR A 397 1.92 -20.29 -32.75
CA TYR A 397 1.56 -21.42 -31.89
C TYR A 397 0.94 -22.58 -32.67
N MET A 398 -0.13 -22.34 -33.40
CA MET A 398 -0.80 -23.42 -34.18
C MET A 398 0.11 -24.07 -35.22
N PRO A 399 0.84 -23.32 -36.09
CA PRO A 399 1.69 -23.95 -37.10
C PRO A 399 2.85 -24.76 -36.52
N ILE A 400 3.43 -24.31 -35.41
CA ILE A 400 4.60 -24.99 -34.82
C ILE A 400 4.19 -26.20 -33.99
N THR A 401 3.09 -26.10 -33.21
CA THR A 401 2.67 -27.17 -32.29
C THR A 401 1.71 -28.17 -32.92
N GLY A 402 1.14 -27.88 -34.08
CA GLY A 402 0.07 -28.68 -34.70
C GLY A 402 -1.27 -28.60 -33.93
N SER A 403 -1.44 -27.66 -33.00
CA SER A 403 -2.68 -27.49 -32.26
C SER A 403 -3.83 -27.05 -33.16
N HIS A 404 -5.00 -27.67 -33.00
CA HIS A 404 -6.24 -27.22 -33.66
C HIS A 404 -6.99 -26.13 -32.87
N VAL A 405 -6.55 -25.81 -31.62
CA VAL A 405 -7.13 -24.78 -30.79
C VAL A 405 -6.28 -23.51 -30.88
N PRO A 406 -6.85 -22.39 -31.37
CA PRO A 406 -6.13 -21.13 -31.53
C PRO A 406 -5.99 -20.38 -30.19
N PHE A 407 -5.51 -21.04 -29.16
CA PHE A 407 -5.35 -20.46 -27.84
C PHE A 407 -4.18 -21.12 -27.07
N SER A 408 -3.12 -20.34 -26.84
CA SER A 408 -2.02 -20.76 -25.96
C SER A 408 -2.32 -20.30 -24.53
N HIS A 409 -2.49 -21.27 -23.62
CA HIS A 409 -2.57 -21.02 -22.18
C HIS A 409 -1.26 -20.42 -21.63
N ALA A 410 -0.13 -20.82 -22.19
CA ALA A 410 1.18 -20.33 -21.77
C ALA A 410 1.36 -18.86 -22.10
N PHE A 411 1.12 -18.45 -23.35
CA PHE A 411 1.23 -17.04 -23.76
C PHE A 411 0.25 -16.14 -23.01
N PHE A 412 -1.01 -16.57 -22.87
CA PHE A 412 -2.02 -15.81 -22.18
C PHE A 412 -1.73 -15.68 -20.66
N GLY A 413 -1.20 -16.74 -20.03
CA GLY A 413 -0.74 -16.69 -18.64
C GLY A 413 0.48 -15.78 -18.46
N ALA A 414 1.42 -15.80 -19.41
CA ALA A 414 2.59 -14.93 -19.43
C ALA A 414 2.20 -13.44 -19.52
N TYR A 415 1.27 -13.09 -20.43
CA TYR A 415 0.70 -11.74 -20.51
C TYR A 415 0.14 -11.26 -19.16
N ARG A 416 -0.63 -12.13 -18.47
CA ARG A 416 -1.20 -11.79 -17.17
C ARG A 416 -0.14 -11.53 -16.11
N HIS A 417 0.97 -12.28 -16.10
CA HIS A 417 2.07 -12.03 -15.18
C HIS A 417 2.83 -10.75 -15.53
N ALA A 418 3.04 -10.45 -16.79
CA ALA A 418 3.60 -9.17 -17.22
C ALA A 418 2.75 -7.98 -16.73
N LEU A 419 1.41 -8.10 -16.73
CA LEU A 419 0.51 -7.08 -16.21
C LEU A 419 0.47 -7.05 -14.68
N THR A 420 0.32 -8.20 -14.02
CA THR A 420 0.07 -8.25 -12.55
C THR A 420 1.35 -8.02 -11.75
N VAL A 421 2.41 -8.77 -12.02
CA VAL A 421 3.70 -8.62 -11.33
C VAL A 421 4.47 -7.45 -11.92
N GLY A 422 4.55 -7.37 -13.25
CA GLY A 422 5.32 -6.34 -13.93
C GLY A 422 4.76 -4.94 -13.74
N PHE A 423 3.46 -4.72 -13.85
CA PHE A 423 2.87 -3.39 -13.71
C PHE A 423 2.24 -3.16 -12.33
N ILE A 424 1.22 -3.93 -11.96
CA ILE A 424 0.41 -3.64 -10.77
C ILE A 424 1.25 -3.77 -9.49
N MET A 425 1.95 -4.88 -9.32
CA MET A 425 2.78 -5.12 -8.14
C MET A 425 3.95 -4.14 -8.06
N MET A 426 4.65 -3.87 -9.17
CA MET A 426 5.73 -2.88 -9.21
C MET A 426 5.26 -1.47 -8.85
N MET A 427 4.05 -1.07 -9.25
CA MET A 427 3.45 0.21 -8.84
C MET A 427 3.16 0.22 -7.34
N ILE A 428 2.60 -0.85 -6.78
CA ILE A 428 2.36 -0.96 -5.33
C ILE A 428 3.68 -0.86 -4.56
N VAL A 429 4.70 -1.62 -4.96
CA VAL A 429 6.03 -1.59 -4.33
C VAL A 429 6.67 -0.20 -4.44
N GLY A 430 6.64 0.40 -5.63
CA GLY A 430 7.23 1.72 -5.86
C GLY A 430 6.58 2.83 -5.04
N VAL A 431 5.26 2.91 -5.08
CA VAL A 431 4.49 3.94 -4.36
C VAL A 431 4.60 3.74 -2.84
N SER A 432 4.40 2.52 -2.34
CA SER A 432 4.45 2.25 -0.90
C SER A 432 5.85 2.47 -0.31
N SER A 433 6.91 2.24 -1.08
CA SER A 433 8.30 2.48 -0.67
C SER A 433 8.63 3.96 -0.40
N LYS A 434 7.84 4.89 -0.94
CA LYS A 434 7.89 6.32 -0.62
C LYS A 434 6.87 6.69 0.45
N VAL A 435 5.63 6.29 0.25
CA VAL A 435 4.49 6.72 1.06
C VAL A 435 4.60 6.22 2.52
N VAL A 436 4.99 4.95 2.73
CA VAL A 436 5.04 4.38 4.08
C VAL A 436 6.09 5.04 4.98
N PRO A 437 7.35 5.24 4.57
CA PRO A 437 8.31 5.99 5.39
C PRO A 437 7.86 7.42 5.67
N THR A 438 7.34 8.14 4.66
CA THR A 438 6.81 9.50 4.81
C THR A 438 5.70 9.55 5.85
N LEU A 439 4.68 8.68 5.75
CA LEU A 439 3.60 8.59 6.73
C LEU A 439 4.06 8.16 8.11
N SER A 440 5.16 7.44 8.20
CA SER A 440 5.74 6.97 9.46
C SER A 440 6.75 7.97 10.09
N GLY A 441 7.04 9.09 9.45
CA GLY A 441 8.04 10.07 9.91
C GLY A 441 9.49 9.56 9.82
N VAL A 442 9.73 8.51 9.02
CA VAL A 442 11.06 7.96 8.78
C VAL A 442 11.72 8.72 7.63
N ASP A 443 13.00 9.08 7.79
CA ASP A 443 13.77 9.75 6.74
C ASP A 443 13.99 8.82 5.54
N VAL A 444 13.29 9.09 4.44
CA VAL A 444 13.35 8.29 3.20
C VAL A 444 14.77 8.22 2.64
N ARG A 445 15.61 9.24 2.86
CA ARG A 445 16.98 9.31 2.36
C ARG A 445 17.91 8.33 3.09
N ARG A 446 17.60 7.99 4.35
CA ARG A 446 18.33 7.01 5.17
C ARG A 446 17.82 5.58 5.03
N ALA A 447 16.70 5.39 4.33
CA ALA A 447 16.10 4.09 4.11
C ALA A 447 16.88 3.28 3.06
N ASN A 448 16.77 1.95 3.11
CA ASN A 448 17.43 1.05 2.15
C ASN A 448 17.04 1.35 0.70
N SER A 449 17.98 1.21 -0.21
CA SER A 449 17.77 1.49 -1.65
C SER A 449 16.80 0.54 -2.34
N LEU A 450 16.50 -0.62 -1.75
CA LEU A 450 15.65 -1.70 -2.30
C LEU A 450 16.13 -2.26 -3.66
N TRP A 451 17.42 -2.18 -3.98
CA TRP A 451 17.96 -2.78 -5.19
C TRP A 451 17.79 -4.32 -5.24
N PRO A 452 18.02 -5.08 -4.14
CA PRO A 452 17.77 -6.52 -4.15
C PRO A 452 16.30 -6.84 -4.49
N THR A 453 15.34 -6.17 -3.87
CA THR A 453 13.90 -6.31 -4.18
C THR A 453 13.63 -6.00 -5.66
N PHE A 454 14.19 -4.90 -6.18
CA PHE A 454 13.99 -4.48 -7.57
C PHE A 454 14.50 -5.54 -8.55
N LEU A 455 15.70 -6.04 -8.34
CA LEU A 455 16.32 -7.04 -9.21
C LEU A 455 15.57 -8.37 -9.14
N LEU A 456 15.23 -8.84 -7.93
CA LEU A 456 14.50 -10.10 -7.74
C LEU A 456 13.12 -10.08 -8.39
N LEU A 457 12.35 -9.01 -8.23
CA LEU A 457 11.03 -8.92 -8.85
C LEU A 457 11.11 -8.83 -10.37
N ASN A 458 12.04 -8.04 -10.93
CA ASN A 458 12.19 -7.96 -12.38
C ASN A 458 12.72 -9.27 -12.97
N LEU A 459 13.74 -9.90 -12.36
CA LEU A 459 14.30 -11.16 -12.80
C LEU A 459 13.28 -12.30 -12.68
N GLY A 460 12.57 -12.38 -11.54
CA GLY A 460 11.52 -13.37 -11.32
C GLY A 460 10.43 -13.27 -12.38
N ASN A 461 9.90 -12.06 -12.61
CA ASN A 461 8.87 -11.83 -13.62
C ASN A 461 9.37 -12.07 -15.07
N LEU A 462 10.59 -11.63 -15.39
CA LEU A 462 11.20 -11.89 -16.71
C LEU A 462 11.35 -13.40 -16.95
N THR A 463 11.91 -14.11 -15.97
CA THR A 463 12.05 -15.58 -16.03
C THR A 463 10.69 -16.24 -16.16
N ARG A 464 9.69 -15.78 -15.37
CA ARG A 464 8.32 -16.28 -15.40
C ARG A 464 7.67 -16.11 -16.78
N VAL A 465 7.69 -14.90 -17.30
CA VAL A 465 7.05 -14.57 -18.58
C VAL A 465 7.72 -15.31 -19.75
N SER A 466 9.04 -15.27 -19.83
CA SER A 466 9.77 -15.88 -20.96
C SER A 466 9.72 -17.41 -20.93
N SER A 467 9.97 -18.03 -19.77
CA SER A 467 9.91 -19.50 -19.67
C SER A 467 8.49 -20.03 -19.82
N GLN A 468 7.47 -19.28 -19.37
CA GLN A 468 6.08 -19.70 -19.59
C GLN A 468 5.71 -19.73 -21.08
N ILE A 469 6.10 -18.72 -21.87
CA ILE A 469 5.91 -18.76 -23.33
C ILE A 469 6.68 -19.94 -23.94
N ALA A 470 7.90 -20.18 -23.47
CA ALA A 470 8.73 -21.25 -23.96
C ALA A 470 8.16 -22.66 -23.69
N THR A 471 7.26 -22.82 -22.69
CA THR A 471 6.58 -24.13 -22.45
C THR A 471 5.68 -24.58 -23.60
N ASP A 472 5.28 -23.69 -24.50
CA ASP A 472 4.55 -24.07 -25.73
C ASP A 472 5.40 -24.94 -26.67
N PHE A 473 6.75 -24.83 -26.58
CA PHE A 473 7.68 -25.46 -27.54
C PHE A 473 8.68 -26.40 -26.86
N PHE A 474 9.04 -26.14 -25.60
CA PHE A 474 10.11 -26.84 -24.90
C PHE A 474 9.67 -27.32 -23.51
N PRO A 475 9.53 -28.66 -23.28
CA PRO A 475 9.18 -29.20 -21.97
C PRO A 475 10.14 -28.80 -20.84
N SER A 476 11.43 -28.61 -21.13
CA SER A 476 12.44 -28.17 -20.16
C SER A 476 12.13 -26.78 -19.56
N ALA A 477 11.40 -25.94 -20.28
CA ALA A 477 11.00 -24.61 -19.83
C ALA A 477 10.05 -24.65 -18.63
N TYR A 478 9.29 -25.73 -18.44
CA TYR A 478 8.45 -25.92 -17.27
C TYR A 478 9.23 -25.88 -15.96
N SER A 479 10.39 -26.50 -15.91
CA SER A 479 11.22 -26.50 -14.70
C SER A 479 11.72 -25.11 -14.35
N VAL A 480 12.19 -24.35 -15.34
CA VAL A 480 12.64 -22.95 -15.14
C VAL A 480 11.47 -22.08 -14.66
N MET A 481 10.32 -22.20 -15.29
CA MET A 481 9.09 -21.53 -14.92
C MET A 481 8.71 -21.87 -13.47
N GLY A 482 8.82 -23.13 -13.07
CA GLY A 482 8.44 -23.64 -11.76
C GLY A 482 9.15 -22.93 -10.60
N PHE A 483 10.42 -22.57 -10.76
CA PHE A 483 11.20 -21.91 -9.73
C PHE A 483 11.07 -20.38 -9.72
N SER A 484 10.59 -19.77 -10.81
CA SER A 484 10.53 -18.31 -10.94
C SER A 484 9.70 -17.62 -9.85
N GLY A 485 8.62 -18.25 -9.37
CA GLY A 485 7.76 -17.71 -8.33
C GLY A 485 8.47 -17.52 -6.98
N PHE A 486 9.44 -18.37 -6.63
CA PHE A 486 10.21 -18.22 -5.38
C PHE A 486 11.15 -17.02 -5.43
N ILE A 487 11.67 -16.66 -6.59
CA ILE A 487 12.49 -15.44 -6.77
C ILE A 487 11.63 -14.21 -6.41
N GLU A 488 10.39 -14.17 -6.87
CA GLU A 488 9.43 -13.09 -6.55
C GLU A 488 9.07 -13.08 -5.05
N VAL A 489 8.82 -14.25 -4.44
CA VAL A 489 8.53 -14.36 -3.00
C VAL A 489 9.66 -13.80 -2.15
N VAL A 490 10.93 -14.09 -2.48
CA VAL A 490 12.07 -13.52 -1.75
C VAL A 490 12.10 -12.00 -1.89
N GLY A 491 11.91 -11.47 -3.10
CA GLY A 491 11.84 -10.03 -3.34
C GLY A 491 10.73 -9.34 -2.54
N LEU A 492 9.54 -9.95 -2.49
CA LEU A 492 8.39 -9.45 -1.74
C LEU A 492 8.59 -9.56 -0.22
N THR A 493 9.29 -10.58 0.25
CA THR A 493 9.62 -10.73 1.67
C THR A 493 10.54 -9.60 2.14
N LEU A 494 11.58 -9.28 1.36
CA LEU A 494 12.47 -8.15 1.65
C LEU A 494 11.73 -6.82 1.68
N TRP A 495 10.86 -6.57 0.70
CA TRP A 495 10.02 -5.36 0.68
C TRP A 495 9.03 -5.31 1.84
N GLY A 496 8.32 -6.41 2.11
CA GLY A 496 7.33 -6.49 3.19
C GLY A 496 7.96 -6.25 4.56
N TYR A 497 9.16 -6.82 4.79
CA TYR A 497 9.93 -6.57 6.00
C TYR A 497 10.32 -5.09 6.16
N GLU A 498 10.78 -4.47 5.08
CA GLU A 498 11.14 -3.04 5.09
C GLU A 498 9.92 -2.15 5.40
N LEU A 499 8.76 -2.41 4.79
CA LEU A 499 7.53 -1.68 5.11
C LEU A 499 7.10 -1.88 6.57
N PHE A 500 7.15 -3.13 7.06
CA PHE A 500 6.83 -3.45 8.45
C PHE A 500 7.77 -2.71 9.42
N ALA A 501 9.08 -2.71 9.15
CA ALA A 501 10.08 -2.02 9.96
C ALA A 501 9.81 -0.51 10.03
N ASN A 502 9.49 0.13 8.88
CA ASN A 502 9.15 1.55 8.82
C ASN A 502 7.86 1.88 9.61
N MET A 503 6.81 1.07 9.46
CA MET A 503 5.56 1.26 10.22
C MET A 503 5.77 1.09 11.73
N ARG A 504 6.63 0.15 12.12
CA ARG A 504 6.99 -0.07 13.54
C ARG A 504 7.80 1.09 14.11
N ALA A 505 8.76 1.62 13.35
CA ALA A 505 9.53 2.80 13.73
C ALA A 505 8.62 4.03 13.92
N GLY A 506 7.69 4.28 13.00
CA GLY A 506 6.70 5.36 13.14
C GLY A 506 5.83 5.22 14.39
N LYS A 507 5.36 4.01 14.71
CA LYS A 507 4.59 3.76 15.93
C LYS A 507 5.40 4.02 17.21
N LYS A 508 6.71 3.81 17.16
CA LYS A 508 7.60 4.11 18.28
C LYS A 508 7.75 5.62 18.45
N LEU A 509 7.99 6.36 17.35
CA LEU A 509 8.06 7.83 17.36
C LEU A 509 6.79 8.47 17.90
N GLU A 510 5.61 8.01 17.46
CA GLU A 510 4.32 8.51 17.96
C GLU A 510 4.16 8.33 19.49
N ARG A 511 4.62 7.21 20.04
CA ARG A 511 4.58 6.96 21.48
C ARG A 511 5.54 7.85 22.25
N GLU A 512 6.74 8.06 21.75
CA GLU A 512 7.76 8.91 22.38
C GLU A 512 7.30 10.37 22.42
N THR A 513 6.63 10.85 21.35
CA THR A 513 6.15 12.22 21.27
C THR A 513 4.89 12.44 22.09
N SER A 514 3.94 11.49 22.12
CA SER A 514 2.74 11.61 22.98
C SER A 514 3.07 11.64 24.48
N VAL A 515 4.16 11.01 24.87
CA VAL A 515 4.71 11.11 26.23
C VAL A 515 5.33 12.49 26.47
N HIS A 516 5.93 13.12 25.46
CA HIS A 516 6.50 14.47 25.56
C HIS A 516 5.41 15.57 25.56
N GLU A 517 4.37 15.43 24.75
CA GLU A 517 3.26 16.42 24.66
C GLU A 517 2.38 16.45 25.91
N GLN A 518 2.18 15.32 26.60
CA GLN A 518 1.48 15.30 27.89
C GLN A 518 2.22 16.05 28.99
N ASN A 519 3.44 16.47 28.73
CA ASN A 519 4.37 17.04 29.71
C ASN A 519 4.73 18.50 29.40
N GLY A 520 3.78 19.35 29.01
CA GLY A 520 4.01 20.77 28.70
C GLY A 520 5.10 21.40 29.55
N ASN A 521 6.25 21.69 28.95
CA ASN A 521 7.50 22.31 29.41
C ASN A 521 8.76 21.42 29.32
N GLY A 522 8.76 20.33 28.54
CA GLY A 522 9.97 19.52 28.31
C GLY A 522 10.38 18.62 29.49
N ARG A 523 9.54 18.51 30.54
CA ARG A 523 9.74 17.60 31.67
C ARG A 523 8.71 16.47 31.65
N PHE A 524 9.17 15.22 31.82
CA PHE A 524 8.30 14.05 31.98
C PHE A 524 7.50 14.19 33.28
N ARG A 525 6.17 14.42 33.19
CA ARG A 525 5.30 14.59 34.34
C ARG A 525 4.73 13.25 34.79
N ILE A 526 5.04 12.86 36.01
CA ILE A 526 4.54 11.63 36.60
C ILE A 526 3.07 11.85 37.06
N THR A 527 2.14 11.05 36.50
CA THR A 527 0.70 11.09 36.81
C THR A 527 0.22 9.71 37.28
N PRO A 528 -0.97 9.58 37.90
CA PRO A 528 -1.56 8.29 38.27
C PRO A 528 -1.63 7.29 37.11
N GLN A 529 -1.85 7.76 35.89
CA GLN A 529 -1.99 6.97 34.68
C GLN A 529 -0.67 6.64 33.99
N THR A 530 0.43 7.24 34.45
CA THR A 530 1.77 6.95 33.92
C THR A 530 2.16 5.50 34.24
N LYS A 531 2.70 4.80 33.23
CA LYS A 531 3.14 3.41 33.44
C LYS A 531 4.45 3.36 34.23
N VAL A 532 4.55 2.39 35.11
CA VAL A 532 5.74 2.21 35.95
C VAL A 532 7.02 2.06 35.12
N ALA A 533 6.96 1.35 33.98
CA ALA A 533 8.12 1.21 33.08
C ALA A 533 8.54 2.53 32.44
N ASP A 534 7.61 3.42 32.12
CA ASP A 534 7.91 4.71 31.50
C ASP A 534 8.61 5.64 32.49
N VAL A 535 8.15 5.66 33.76
CA VAL A 535 8.85 6.37 34.85
C VAL A 535 10.28 5.89 35.01
N LEU A 536 10.49 4.58 35.09
CA LEU A 536 11.81 3.99 35.29
C LEU A 536 12.73 4.07 34.07
N THR A 537 12.18 4.31 32.88
CA THR A 537 12.94 4.55 31.65
C THR A 537 13.48 5.98 31.64
N HIS A 538 12.69 6.96 32.08
CA HIS A 538 13.08 8.37 32.11
C HIS A 538 13.88 8.73 33.36
N TYR A 539 13.55 8.12 34.50
CA TYR A 539 14.17 8.34 35.79
C TYR A 539 14.58 7.01 36.44
N PRO A 540 15.68 6.37 35.99
CA PRO A 540 16.12 5.09 36.54
C PRO A 540 16.37 5.12 38.06
N GLN A 541 16.74 6.28 38.62
CA GLN A 541 16.95 6.52 40.04
C GLN A 541 15.69 6.34 40.89
N LEU A 542 14.50 6.56 40.31
CA LEU A 542 13.21 6.38 40.99
C LEU A 542 12.90 4.91 41.30
N LEU A 543 13.68 3.97 40.79
CA LEU A 543 13.55 2.54 41.16
C LEU A 543 13.60 2.34 42.67
N GLN A 544 14.47 3.09 43.37
CA GLN A 544 14.62 3.00 44.82
C GLN A 544 13.38 3.52 45.57
N VAL A 545 12.66 4.52 45.00
CA VAL A 545 11.40 5.02 45.55
C VAL A 545 10.34 3.93 45.49
N PHE A 546 10.17 3.29 44.33
CA PHE A 546 9.22 2.18 44.18
C PHE A 546 9.51 1.03 45.14
N LEU A 547 10.79 0.67 45.32
CA LEU A 547 11.20 -0.41 46.22
C LEU A 547 10.90 -0.08 47.68
N ARG A 548 11.12 1.18 48.13
CA ARG A 548 10.81 1.64 49.52
C ARG A 548 9.32 1.56 49.79
N HIS A 549 8.47 1.81 48.81
CA HIS A 549 7.02 1.70 48.93
C HIS A 549 6.49 0.27 48.70
N GLY A 550 7.36 -0.75 48.69
CA GLY A 550 6.95 -2.15 48.68
C GLY A 550 6.70 -2.77 47.29
N PHE A 551 7.02 -2.08 46.19
CA PHE A 551 6.86 -2.63 44.85
C PHE A 551 7.95 -3.68 44.51
N GLY A 552 7.95 -4.81 45.24
CA GLY A 552 8.92 -5.88 45.07
C GLY A 552 9.12 -6.40 43.63
N PRO A 553 8.03 -6.59 42.86
CA PRO A 553 8.14 -7.09 41.47
C PRO A 553 8.99 -6.21 40.54
N VAL A 554 9.15 -4.90 40.86
CA VAL A 554 9.94 -3.98 40.04
C VAL A 554 11.45 -4.20 40.17
N ALA A 555 11.89 -4.89 41.24
CA ALA A 555 13.29 -5.30 41.39
C ALA A 555 13.73 -6.29 40.29
N ASN A 556 12.83 -7.15 39.83
CA ASN A 556 13.12 -8.15 38.81
C ASN A 556 13.20 -7.52 37.40
N PRO A 557 14.35 -7.60 36.70
CA PRO A 557 14.52 -7.01 35.36
C PRO A 557 13.54 -7.55 34.30
N VAL A 558 13.12 -8.81 34.43
CA VAL A 558 12.15 -9.43 33.51
C VAL A 558 10.75 -8.85 33.75
N LEU A 559 10.30 -8.72 34.98
CA LEU A 559 9.00 -8.14 35.33
C LEU A 559 8.94 -6.64 35.00
N ARG A 560 10.06 -5.91 35.12
CA ARG A 560 10.15 -4.52 34.63
C ARG A 560 9.93 -4.43 33.12
N LYS A 561 10.49 -5.35 32.34
CA LYS A 561 10.33 -5.36 30.88
C LYS A 561 8.96 -5.85 30.41
N THR A 562 8.22 -6.56 31.23
CA THR A 562 6.92 -7.15 30.89
C THR A 562 5.76 -6.46 31.61
N MET A 563 5.58 -6.72 32.89
CA MET A 563 4.43 -6.22 33.67
C MET A 563 4.44 -4.71 33.88
N ALA A 564 5.59 -4.10 34.19
CA ALA A 564 5.66 -2.66 34.39
C ALA A 564 5.33 -1.83 33.14
N ARG A 565 5.36 -2.42 31.94
CA ARG A 565 4.93 -1.79 30.69
C ARG A 565 3.41 -1.72 30.49
N VAL A 566 2.66 -2.47 31.28
CA VAL A 566 1.22 -2.59 31.14
C VAL A 566 0.51 -1.92 32.31
N VAL A 567 1.12 -1.90 33.49
CA VAL A 567 0.57 -1.44 34.76
C VAL A 567 0.85 0.06 34.98
N THR A 568 -0.19 0.86 35.27
CA THR A 568 -0.06 2.27 35.66
C THR A 568 0.31 2.38 37.14
N ILE A 569 0.83 3.55 37.58
CA ILE A 569 1.13 3.83 38.98
C ILE A 569 -0.10 3.61 39.86
N GLU A 570 -1.28 4.12 39.44
CA GLU A 570 -2.54 3.94 40.18
C GLU A 570 -2.91 2.46 40.34
N GLN A 571 -2.78 1.67 39.27
CA GLN A 571 -3.07 0.22 39.30
C GLN A 571 -2.06 -0.52 40.20
N ALA A 572 -0.79 -0.11 40.16
CA ALA A 572 0.24 -0.68 41.01
C ALA A 572 -0.01 -0.37 42.49
N CYS A 573 -0.35 0.90 42.83
CA CYS A 573 -0.71 1.30 44.19
C CYS A 573 -1.91 0.54 44.75
N ARG A 574 -2.98 0.41 43.95
CA ARG A 574 -4.15 -0.39 44.34
C ARG A 574 -3.82 -1.85 44.63
N ARG A 575 -2.90 -2.42 43.88
CA ARG A 575 -2.51 -3.82 44.01
C ARG A 575 -1.65 -4.08 45.25
N GLU A 576 -0.70 -3.18 45.50
CA GLU A 576 0.27 -3.34 46.60
C GLU A 576 -0.20 -2.61 47.90
N GLY A 577 -1.38 -1.96 47.89
CA GLY A 577 -1.93 -1.30 49.06
C GLY A 577 -1.21 -0.01 49.47
N VAL A 578 -0.55 0.66 48.51
CA VAL A 578 0.22 1.89 48.73
C VAL A 578 -0.64 3.13 48.50
N ASP A 579 -0.45 4.17 49.32
CA ASP A 579 -1.13 5.44 49.09
C ASP A 579 -0.59 6.12 47.84
N LEU A 580 -1.50 6.36 46.89
CA LEU A 580 -1.17 6.95 45.59
C LEU A 580 -0.65 8.39 45.72
N THR A 581 -1.23 9.16 46.64
CA THR A 581 -0.92 10.58 46.82
C THR A 581 0.50 10.75 47.38
N GLU A 582 0.85 9.92 48.37
CA GLU A 582 2.16 9.90 49.00
C GLU A 582 3.24 9.49 48.03
N LEU A 583 3.02 8.40 47.30
CA LEU A 583 3.96 7.93 46.27
C LEU A 583 4.17 8.97 45.16
N LEU A 584 3.11 9.57 44.63
CA LEU A 584 3.23 10.59 43.59
C LEU A 584 3.98 11.83 44.07
N ALA A 585 3.74 12.29 45.31
CA ALA A 585 4.47 13.40 45.87
C ALA A 585 5.97 13.12 45.99
N GLU A 586 6.36 11.91 46.39
CA GLU A 586 7.76 11.53 46.50
C GLU A 586 8.41 11.40 45.12
N LEU A 587 7.74 10.78 44.14
CA LEU A 587 8.22 10.65 42.77
C LEU A 587 8.42 12.02 42.10
N GLN A 588 7.50 12.98 42.34
CA GLN A 588 7.59 14.33 41.76
C GLN A 588 8.64 15.21 42.46
N ASN A 589 8.87 15.04 43.75
CA ASN A 589 9.89 15.79 44.49
C ASN A 589 11.32 15.41 44.09
N VAL A 590 11.59 14.13 43.80
CA VAL A 590 12.90 13.66 43.31
C VAL A 590 13.13 14.17 41.88
N GLU A 591 12.07 14.32 41.07
CA GLU A 591 12.14 14.88 39.72
C GLU A 591 12.65 16.34 39.70
N ILE A 592 12.27 17.13 40.71
CA ILE A 592 12.62 18.56 40.78
C ILE A 592 14.08 18.77 41.24
N SER A 593 14.66 17.83 41.98
CA SER A 593 16.00 17.96 42.57
C SER A 593 17.18 17.61 41.62
N ASP A 594 16.92 16.90 40.52
CA ASP A 594 17.95 16.51 39.57
C ASP A 594 17.99 17.42 38.33
N GLN A 595 18.65 18.58 38.42
CA GLN A 595 19.24 19.22 37.25
C GLN A 595 20.42 18.35 36.80
N PRO A 596 20.57 18.03 35.49
CA PRO A 596 21.73 17.29 35.01
C PRO A 596 22.97 18.12 35.26
N ALA A 597 23.84 17.63 36.16
CA ALA A 597 25.17 18.16 36.33
C ALA A 597 25.93 17.97 35.00
N ASN A 598 26.36 19.09 34.45
CA ASN A 598 27.42 19.31 33.47
C ASN A 598 27.82 18.12 32.56
N SER A 599 27.62 18.34 31.28
CA SER A 599 28.30 17.68 30.18
C SER A 599 29.80 17.50 30.48
N GLU A 600 30.28 16.26 30.59
CA GLU A 600 31.69 15.95 30.47
C GLU A 600 32.22 16.36 29.09
N PRO A 601 33.42 16.92 28.97
CA PRO A 601 33.99 17.35 27.71
C PRO A 601 34.28 16.13 26.81
N VAL A 602 33.79 16.17 25.60
CA VAL A 602 34.14 15.23 24.53
C VAL A 602 35.63 15.32 24.27
N VAL A 603 36.37 14.28 24.65
CA VAL A 603 37.79 14.11 24.26
C VAL A 603 37.83 13.78 22.76
N PRO A 604 38.57 14.53 21.94
CA PRO A 604 38.67 14.21 20.52
C PRO A 604 39.54 12.96 20.32
N ILE A 605 39.00 11.95 19.69
CA ILE A 605 39.75 10.76 19.26
C ILE A 605 40.72 11.17 18.16
N THR A 606 41.99 11.24 18.52
CA THR A 606 43.12 11.45 17.61
C THR A 606 43.25 10.28 16.64
N ARG A 607 43.42 10.59 15.38
CA ARG A 607 43.72 9.67 14.27
C ARG A 607 44.79 8.67 14.65
N ILE A 608 44.52 7.38 14.49
CA ILE A 608 45.58 6.36 14.41
C ILE A 608 45.96 6.24 12.92
N ALA A 609 47.24 6.52 12.69
CA ALA A 609 47.88 6.50 11.39
C ALA A 609 47.98 5.07 10.85
N THR A 610 47.83 4.98 9.54
CA THR A 610 48.19 3.89 8.64
C THR A 610 49.61 3.36 8.91
N ILE A 611 49.77 2.05 9.06
CA ILE A 611 51.03 1.36 8.79
C ILE A 611 50.71 0.12 7.96
N GLN A 612 51.27 0.13 6.75
CA GLN A 612 51.61 -0.90 5.76
C GLN A 612 50.61 -2.04 5.49
#